data_8fc28f835b6387280c52ee5212705a79
#
_entry.id   8fc28f835b6387280c52ee5212705a79
#
_cell.length_a   1.000
_cell.length_b   1.000
_cell.length_c   1.000
_cell.angle_alpha   90.00
_cell.angle_beta   90.00
_cell.angle_gamma   90.00
#
_symmetry.space_group_name_H-M   'P 1'
#
loop_
_entity.id
_entity.type
_entity.pdbx_description
1 polymer ?
#
loop_
_entity_poly.entity_id
_entity_poly.type
_entity_poly.pdbx_seq_one_letter_code
_entity_poly.pdbx_strand_id
1 'polypeptide(L)'
;MAVLDTPPDEGFDALTRLAASVCQTPIAIVSLIDGERVWFKSVQGVSVTAMENRHSFCCEAANSKCLLEVSDARLDPRFANNAMVTGEQGILYYAGAPIMYEGVGIGTVCVLDRAPRELAHQSLLALQELAKIATALLRARIEAFSFYSSTR
;
A
#
# COMPACT_ATOMS: atom_id res chain seq x y z
N MET A 1 -13.62 -1.52 -8.40
CA MET A 1 -13.73 -0.98 -7.02
C MET A 1 -14.12 0.49 -7.09
N ALA A 2 -15.05 0.92 -6.26
CA ALA A 2 -15.64 2.26 -6.34
C ALA A 2 -14.68 3.43 -6.02
N VAL A 3 -13.53 3.15 -5.41
CA VAL A 3 -12.58 4.17 -4.96
C VAL A 3 -11.41 4.36 -5.94
N LEU A 4 -11.28 3.46 -6.92
CA LEU A 4 -10.24 3.58 -7.94
C LEU A 4 -10.46 4.81 -8.81
N ASP A 5 -9.36 5.46 -9.17
CA ASP A 5 -9.37 6.65 -10.04
C ASP A 5 -10.20 7.81 -9.49
N THR A 6 -10.39 7.86 -8.16
CA THR A 6 -11.08 8.97 -7.51
C THR A 6 -10.09 10.07 -7.12
N PRO A 7 -10.57 11.30 -6.88
CA PRO A 7 -9.70 12.40 -6.44
C PRO A 7 -9.00 12.10 -5.11
N PRO A 8 -7.92 12.83 -4.78
CA PRO A 8 -7.28 12.70 -3.48
C PRO A 8 -8.26 12.85 -2.33
N ASP A 9 -8.01 12.13 -1.25
CA ASP A 9 -8.86 12.07 -0.06
C ASP A 9 -7.99 12.38 1.16
N GLU A 10 -8.32 13.43 1.91
CA GLU A 10 -7.49 13.87 3.04
C GLU A 10 -7.34 12.79 4.12
N GLY A 11 -8.35 11.95 4.33
CA GLY A 11 -8.24 10.86 5.28
C GLY A 11 -7.14 9.87 4.92
N PHE A 12 -7.06 9.49 3.65
CA PHE A 12 -6.00 8.62 3.16
C PHE A 12 -4.66 9.32 3.11
N ASP A 13 -4.64 10.61 2.74
CA ASP A 13 -3.39 11.37 2.70
C ASP A 13 -2.81 11.59 4.10
N ALA A 14 -3.63 11.86 5.10
CA ALA A 14 -3.20 11.97 6.49
C ALA A 14 -2.61 10.64 6.98
N LEU A 15 -3.25 9.54 6.63
CA LEU A 15 -2.80 8.20 6.99
C LEU A 15 -1.44 7.88 6.37
N THR A 16 -1.24 8.25 5.11
CA THR A 16 0.02 8.03 4.40
C THR A 16 1.15 8.85 5.02
N ARG A 17 0.89 10.12 5.34
CA ARG A 17 1.86 10.98 6.04
C ARG A 17 2.23 10.38 7.39
N LEU A 18 1.25 9.88 8.13
CA LEU A 18 1.48 9.27 9.43
C LEU A 18 2.31 7.99 9.32
N ALA A 19 2.03 7.16 8.32
CA ALA A 19 2.81 5.94 8.08
C ALA A 19 4.28 6.27 7.84
N ALA A 20 4.57 7.24 6.98
CA ALA A 20 5.93 7.68 6.73
C ALA A 20 6.61 8.21 7.99
N SER A 21 5.90 8.99 8.79
CA SER A 21 6.41 9.57 10.02
C SER A 21 6.72 8.51 11.09
N VAL A 22 5.79 7.61 11.33
CA VAL A 22 5.94 6.55 12.35
C VAL A 22 7.07 5.60 11.98
N CYS A 23 7.18 5.24 10.70
CA CYS A 23 8.21 4.32 10.22
C CYS A 23 9.53 5.02 9.86
N GLN A 24 9.53 6.36 9.83
CA GLN A 24 10.69 7.17 9.42
C GLN A 24 11.22 6.75 8.05
N THR A 25 10.29 6.56 7.11
CA THR A 25 10.61 6.20 5.73
C THR A 25 10.35 7.38 4.80
N PRO A 26 11.12 7.50 3.71
CA PRO A 26 10.90 8.59 2.74
C PRO A 26 9.65 8.40 1.89
N ILE A 27 9.15 7.18 1.79
CA ILE A 27 8.02 6.83 0.91
C ILE A 27 6.97 6.09 1.72
N ALA A 28 5.70 6.46 1.53
CA ALA A 28 4.56 5.73 2.04
C ALA A 28 3.43 5.78 1.01
N ILE A 29 2.67 4.69 0.90
CA ILE A 29 1.65 4.55 -0.13
C ILE A 29 0.46 3.79 0.46
N VAL A 30 -0.76 4.25 0.13
CA VAL A 30 -1.97 3.43 0.21
C VAL A 30 -2.27 2.95 -1.19
N SER A 31 -2.11 1.66 -1.43
CA SER A 31 -2.33 1.04 -2.73
C SER A 31 -3.64 0.26 -2.76
N LEU A 32 -4.27 0.23 -3.92
CA LEU A 32 -5.44 -0.60 -4.20
C LEU A 32 -5.14 -1.43 -5.44
N ILE A 33 -5.55 -2.70 -5.41
CA ILE A 33 -5.28 -3.65 -6.49
C ILE A 33 -6.53 -3.83 -7.32
N ASP A 34 -6.38 -3.64 -8.63
CA ASP A 34 -7.44 -3.80 -9.60
C ASP A 34 -6.91 -4.68 -10.75
N GLY A 35 -7.10 -5.99 -10.60
CA GLY A 35 -6.72 -6.95 -11.64
C GLY A 35 -5.30 -6.78 -12.15
N GLU A 36 -5.12 -6.00 -13.21
CA GLU A 36 -3.85 -5.85 -13.91
C GLU A 36 -2.98 -4.72 -13.39
N ARG A 37 -3.50 -3.86 -12.50
CA ARG A 37 -2.75 -2.72 -12.00
C ARG A 37 -2.86 -2.58 -10.50
N VAL A 38 -1.85 -1.92 -9.92
CA VAL A 38 -1.86 -1.41 -8.55
C VAL A 38 -2.00 0.10 -8.66
N TRP A 39 -3.10 0.63 -8.13
CA TRP A 39 -3.38 2.07 -8.17
C TRP A 39 -3.10 2.68 -6.79
N PHE A 40 -2.43 3.83 -6.78
CA PHE A 40 -2.03 4.47 -5.54
C PHE A 40 -3.06 5.53 -5.15
N LYS A 41 -3.87 5.22 -4.16
CA LYS A 41 -4.88 6.15 -3.62
C LYS A 41 -4.24 7.33 -2.92
N SER A 42 -3.11 7.12 -2.26
CA SER A 42 -2.36 8.18 -1.59
C SER A 42 -0.87 7.84 -1.63
N VAL A 43 -0.03 8.83 -1.87
CA VAL A 43 1.41 8.66 -2.06
C VAL A 43 2.17 9.78 -1.39
N GLN A 44 3.26 9.42 -0.70
CA GLN A 44 4.27 10.34 -0.18
C GLN A 44 5.62 9.92 -0.74
N GLY A 45 6.41 10.90 -1.20
CA GLY A 45 7.82 10.69 -1.52
C GLY A 45 8.15 10.20 -2.92
N VAL A 46 7.15 9.85 -3.72
CA VAL A 46 7.33 9.50 -5.14
C VAL A 46 6.17 10.10 -5.94
N SER A 47 6.36 10.26 -7.26
CA SER A 47 5.35 10.82 -8.15
C SER A 47 4.59 9.77 -8.97
N VAL A 48 4.87 8.50 -8.77
CA VAL A 48 4.19 7.39 -9.43
C VAL A 48 2.78 7.27 -8.87
N THR A 49 1.77 7.09 -9.74
CA THR A 49 0.37 6.99 -9.31
C THR A 49 -0.24 5.60 -9.55
N ALA A 50 0.41 4.77 -10.33
CA ALA A 50 -0.02 3.40 -10.59
C ALA A 50 1.13 2.59 -11.16
N MET A 51 1.01 1.26 -11.11
CA MET A 51 1.98 0.34 -11.69
C MET A 51 1.30 -0.97 -12.08
N GLU A 52 2.00 -1.80 -12.85
CA GLU A 52 1.53 -3.15 -13.13
C GLU A 52 1.41 -3.97 -11.85
N ASN A 53 0.36 -4.79 -11.78
CA ASN A 53 0.14 -5.66 -10.63
C ASN A 53 1.11 -6.84 -10.59
N ARG A 54 1.61 -7.29 -11.76
CA ARG A 54 2.44 -8.49 -11.86
C ARG A 54 3.71 -8.37 -11.01
N HIS A 55 3.87 -9.31 -10.07
CA HIS A 55 5.03 -9.41 -9.19
C HIS A 55 5.31 -8.17 -8.34
N SER A 56 4.29 -7.31 -8.10
CA SER A 56 4.45 -6.14 -7.25
C SER A 56 4.56 -6.55 -5.77
N PHE A 57 5.24 -5.72 -4.98
CA PHE A 57 5.27 -5.89 -3.53
C PHE A 57 3.85 -5.89 -2.95
N CYS A 58 3.02 -4.97 -3.39
CA CYS A 58 1.65 -4.82 -2.88
C CYS A 58 0.79 -6.02 -3.21
N CYS A 59 0.94 -6.57 -4.40
CA CYS A 59 0.24 -7.79 -4.80
C CYS A 59 0.60 -8.96 -3.88
N GLU A 60 1.88 -9.15 -3.63
CA GLU A 60 2.36 -10.22 -2.76
C GLU A 60 1.84 -10.07 -1.34
N ALA A 61 1.91 -8.86 -0.77
CA ALA A 61 1.40 -8.56 0.56
C ALA A 61 -0.10 -8.82 0.66
N ALA A 62 -0.88 -8.33 -0.30
CA ALA A 62 -2.33 -8.49 -0.31
C ALA A 62 -2.73 -9.96 -0.45
N ASN A 63 -2.07 -10.70 -1.33
CA ASN A 63 -2.36 -12.11 -1.54
C ASN A 63 -2.01 -12.98 -0.34
N SER A 64 -0.93 -12.65 0.38
CA SER A 64 -0.54 -13.38 1.60
C SER A 64 -1.47 -13.09 2.77
N LYS A 65 -2.23 -12.00 2.72
CA LYS A 65 -3.15 -11.55 3.79
C LYS A 65 -2.45 -11.30 5.12
N CYS A 66 -1.17 -11.02 5.09
CA CYS A 66 -0.39 -10.72 6.30
C CYS A 66 0.69 -9.69 5.98
N LEU A 67 1.27 -9.11 7.04
CA LEU A 67 2.34 -8.15 6.89
C LEU A 67 3.51 -8.76 6.12
N LEU A 68 4.00 -8.04 5.13
CA LEU A 68 5.19 -8.41 4.37
C LEU A 68 6.29 -7.39 4.63
N GLU A 69 7.45 -7.86 5.08
CA GLU A 69 8.64 -7.01 5.18
C GLU A 69 9.75 -7.59 4.31
N VAL A 70 10.33 -6.74 3.45
CA VAL A 70 11.45 -7.08 2.59
C VAL A 70 12.59 -6.13 2.93
N SER A 71 13.59 -6.62 3.68
CA SER A 71 14.68 -5.79 4.21
C SER A 71 15.65 -5.32 3.13
N ASP A 72 15.92 -6.18 2.14
CA ASP A 72 16.71 -5.84 0.95
C ASP A 72 16.16 -6.61 -0.24
N ALA A 73 15.47 -5.91 -1.11
CA ALA A 73 14.77 -6.52 -2.25
C ALA A 73 15.73 -7.20 -3.25
N ARG A 74 17.00 -6.79 -3.28
CA ARG A 74 18.01 -7.41 -4.15
C ARG A 74 18.28 -8.86 -3.75
N LEU A 75 18.06 -9.20 -2.48
CA LEU A 75 18.30 -10.52 -1.92
C LEU A 75 17.06 -11.41 -1.94
N ASP A 76 15.92 -10.86 -2.35
CA ASP A 76 14.65 -11.60 -2.37
C ASP A 76 14.34 -12.03 -3.81
N PRO A 77 14.35 -13.35 -4.11
CA PRO A 77 14.12 -13.82 -5.48
C PRO A 77 12.76 -13.42 -6.05
N ARG A 78 11.77 -13.10 -5.22
CA ARG A 78 10.46 -12.65 -5.69
C ARG A 78 10.53 -11.26 -6.31
N PHE A 79 11.48 -10.41 -5.87
CA PHE A 79 11.49 -8.98 -6.19
C PHE A 79 12.80 -8.50 -6.84
N ALA A 80 13.86 -9.28 -6.82
CA ALA A 80 15.19 -8.86 -7.27
C ALA A 80 15.18 -8.31 -8.71
N ASN A 81 14.32 -8.82 -9.57
CA ASN A 81 14.19 -8.39 -10.96
C ASN A 81 13.01 -7.45 -11.20
N ASN A 82 12.33 -7.00 -10.14
CA ASN A 82 11.19 -6.09 -10.25
C ASN A 82 11.66 -4.72 -10.73
N ALA A 83 10.89 -4.09 -11.62
CA ALA A 83 11.23 -2.78 -12.20
C ALA A 83 11.38 -1.69 -11.15
N MET A 84 10.64 -1.75 -10.03
CA MET A 84 10.78 -0.79 -8.93
C MET A 84 12.12 -0.92 -8.21
N VAL A 85 12.73 -2.11 -8.26
CA VAL A 85 14.02 -2.39 -7.63
C VAL A 85 15.17 -2.04 -8.57
N THR A 86 15.09 -2.52 -9.82
CA THR A 86 16.18 -2.40 -10.80
C THR A 86 16.15 -1.09 -11.58
N GLY A 87 15.01 -0.41 -11.64
CA GLY A 87 14.81 0.82 -12.40
C GLY A 87 15.19 2.08 -11.62
N GLU A 88 14.74 3.22 -12.12
CA GLU A 88 15.07 4.53 -11.58
C GLU A 88 14.66 4.72 -10.11
N GLN A 89 13.57 4.10 -9.68
CA GLN A 89 13.11 4.24 -8.31
C GLN A 89 14.06 3.58 -7.31
N GLY A 90 14.69 2.47 -7.67
CA GLY A 90 15.71 1.83 -6.85
C GLY A 90 15.22 1.44 -5.46
N ILE A 91 13.99 0.94 -5.36
CA ILE A 91 13.39 0.55 -4.08
C ILE A 91 14.08 -0.71 -3.56
N LEU A 92 14.66 -0.63 -2.37
CA LEU A 92 15.36 -1.76 -1.75
C LEU A 92 14.63 -2.28 -0.51
N TYR A 93 13.83 -1.44 0.15
CA TYR A 93 13.09 -1.81 1.35
C TYR A 93 11.59 -1.66 1.10
N TYR A 94 10.81 -2.61 1.61
CA TYR A 94 9.35 -2.58 1.58
C TYR A 94 8.79 -3.18 2.87
N ALA A 95 7.80 -2.52 3.45
CA ALA A 95 6.94 -3.14 4.47
C ALA A 95 5.50 -2.75 4.16
N GLY A 96 4.63 -3.73 4.04
CA GLY A 96 3.23 -3.50 3.70
C GLY A 96 2.29 -4.34 4.52
N ALA A 97 1.26 -3.70 5.06
CA ALA A 97 0.17 -4.35 5.77
C ALA A 97 -1.06 -4.38 4.87
N PRO A 98 -1.71 -5.53 4.70
CA PRO A 98 -2.82 -5.65 3.75
C PRO A 98 -4.07 -4.93 4.22
N ILE A 99 -4.80 -4.37 3.26
CA ILE A 99 -6.15 -3.87 3.44
C ILE A 99 -7.09 -4.99 3.01
N MET A 100 -7.98 -5.41 3.91
CA MET A 100 -8.87 -6.53 3.68
C MET A 100 -10.30 -6.06 3.48
N TYR A 101 -11.01 -6.65 2.52
CA TYR A 101 -12.44 -6.41 2.32
C TYR A 101 -13.11 -7.75 2.05
N GLU A 102 -14.02 -8.12 2.96
CA GLU A 102 -14.77 -9.40 2.88
C GLU A 102 -13.84 -10.62 2.70
N GLY A 103 -12.74 -10.64 3.45
CA GLY A 103 -11.78 -11.74 3.45
C GLY A 103 -10.79 -11.73 2.30
N VAL A 104 -10.83 -10.71 1.44
CA VAL A 104 -9.93 -10.58 0.30
C VAL A 104 -8.96 -9.43 0.52
N GLY A 105 -7.68 -9.65 0.22
CA GLY A 105 -6.69 -8.59 0.22
C GLY A 105 -6.85 -7.71 -1.02
N ILE A 106 -7.24 -6.46 -0.83
CA ILE A 106 -7.58 -5.54 -1.92
C ILE A 106 -6.59 -4.38 -2.06
N GLY A 107 -5.60 -4.32 -1.18
CA GLY A 107 -4.60 -3.27 -1.22
C GLY A 107 -3.67 -3.36 -0.03
N THR A 108 -2.85 -2.33 0.15
CA THR A 108 -1.90 -2.26 1.27
C THR A 108 -1.74 -0.84 1.77
N VAL A 109 -1.38 -0.71 3.05
CA VAL A 109 -0.68 0.46 3.55
C VAL A 109 0.77 0.07 3.66
N CYS A 110 1.65 0.74 2.94
CA CYS A 110 3.04 0.34 2.86
C CYS A 110 4.00 1.53 2.98
N VAL A 111 5.21 1.21 3.40
CA VAL A 111 6.33 2.15 3.46
C VAL A 111 7.51 1.55 2.70
N LEU A 112 8.29 2.42 2.06
CA LEU A 112 9.38 1.99 1.18
C LEU A 112 10.59 2.90 1.38
N ASP A 113 11.77 2.37 1.05
CA ASP A 113 13.01 3.13 1.08
C ASP A 113 13.93 2.65 -0.04
N ARG A 114 14.85 3.52 -0.41
CA ARG A 114 15.91 3.24 -1.38
C ARG A 114 17.17 2.68 -0.74
N ALA A 115 17.12 2.42 0.56
CA ALA A 115 18.20 1.78 1.33
C ALA A 115 17.65 0.56 2.06
N PRO A 116 18.44 -0.50 2.23
CA PRO A 116 18.01 -1.63 3.05
C PRO A 116 17.79 -1.17 4.49
N ARG A 117 16.80 -1.76 5.15
CA ARG A 117 16.53 -1.48 6.57
C ARG A 117 15.70 -2.59 7.19
N GLU A 118 15.48 -2.45 8.47
CA GLU A 118 14.60 -3.31 9.25
C GLU A 118 13.88 -2.41 10.25
N LEU A 119 12.56 -2.43 10.24
CA LEU A 119 11.77 -1.61 11.15
C LEU A 119 11.71 -2.25 12.54
N ALA A 120 11.64 -1.40 13.57
CA ALA A 120 11.34 -1.86 14.91
C ALA A 120 9.97 -2.53 14.95
N HIS A 121 9.81 -3.50 15.84
CA HIS A 121 8.55 -4.23 15.99
C HIS A 121 7.35 -3.30 16.21
N GLN A 122 7.54 -2.24 17.01
CA GLN A 122 6.48 -1.26 17.28
C GLN A 122 6.05 -0.51 16.01
N SER A 123 6.98 -0.23 15.11
CA SER A 123 6.67 0.43 13.84
C SER A 123 5.86 -0.49 12.93
N LEU A 124 6.21 -1.77 12.89
CA LEU A 124 5.44 -2.77 12.12
C LEU A 124 4.03 -2.93 12.68
N LEU A 125 3.87 -2.94 13.99
CA LEU A 125 2.54 -2.99 14.63
C LEU A 125 1.72 -1.75 14.28
N ALA A 126 2.35 -0.57 14.33
CA ALA A 126 1.68 0.67 13.96
C ALA A 126 1.21 0.65 12.50
N LEU A 127 2.02 0.11 11.60
CA LEU A 127 1.66 -0.04 10.19
C LEU A 127 0.42 -0.93 10.04
N GLN A 128 0.35 -2.02 10.79
CA GLN A 128 -0.82 -2.91 10.78
C GLN A 128 -2.07 -2.19 11.30
N GLU A 129 -1.95 -1.37 12.35
CA GLU A 129 -3.06 -0.57 12.86
C GLU A 129 -3.53 0.46 11.83
N LEU A 130 -2.59 1.10 11.13
CA LEU A 130 -2.92 2.04 10.05
C LEU A 130 -3.66 1.33 8.92
N ALA A 131 -3.30 0.09 8.60
CA ALA A 131 -4.02 -0.70 7.60
C ALA A 131 -5.46 -1.00 8.04
N LYS A 132 -5.71 -1.21 9.31
CA LYS A 132 -7.07 -1.37 9.85
C LYS A 132 -7.88 -0.09 9.69
N ILE A 133 -7.26 1.07 9.95
CA ILE A 133 -7.91 2.37 9.75
C ILE A 133 -8.21 2.59 8.26
N ALA A 134 -7.26 2.28 7.40
CA ALA A 134 -7.47 2.37 5.95
C ALA A 134 -8.61 1.47 5.49
N THR A 135 -8.70 0.28 6.04
CA THR A 135 -9.79 -0.66 5.75
C THR A 135 -11.14 -0.07 6.13
N ALA A 136 -11.23 0.54 7.31
CA ALA A 136 -12.47 1.18 7.77
C ALA A 136 -12.87 2.37 6.88
N LEU A 137 -11.90 3.21 6.51
CA LEU A 137 -12.14 4.33 5.59
C LEU A 137 -12.63 3.84 4.23
N LEU A 138 -11.96 2.84 3.68
CA LEU A 138 -12.31 2.29 2.38
C LEU A 138 -13.70 1.67 2.39
N ARG A 139 -14.03 0.91 3.43
CA ARG A 139 -15.35 0.32 3.60
C ARG A 139 -16.42 1.40 3.64
N ALA A 140 -16.20 2.46 4.39
CA ALA A 140 -17.14 3.58 4.48
C ALA A 140 -17.37 4.23 3.11
N ARG A 141 -16.31 4.40 2.29
CA ARG A 141 -16.42 4.97 0.96
C ARG A 141 -17.22 4.04 0.02
N ILE A 142 -16.95 2.75 0.07
CA ILE A 142 -17.65 1.75 -0.75
C ILE A 142 -19.13 1.69 -0.39
N GLU A 143 -19.45 1.64 0.90
CA GLU A 143 -20.82 1.58 1.41
C GLU A 143 -21.59 2.86 1.08
N ALA A 144 -20.97 4.03 1.21
CA ALA A 144 -21.59 5.31 0.84
C ALA A 144 -21.91 5.34 -0.66
N PHE A 145 -21.00 4.88 -1.51
CA PHE A 145 -21.20 4.81 -2.95
C PHE A 145 -22.38 3.88 -3.29
N SER A 146 -22.42 2.70 -2.67
CA SER A 146 -23.51 1.73 -2.88
C SER A 146 -24.86 2.29 -2.44
N PHE A 147 -24.90 3.00 -1.31
CA PHE A 147 -26.11 3.65 -0.82
C PHE A 147 -26.63 4.67 -1.83
N TYR A 148 -25.78 5.57 -2.31
CA TYR A 148 -26.17 6.56 -3.32
C TYR A 148 -26.64 5.91 -4.61
N SER A 149 -25.99 4.85 -5.05
CA SER A 149 -26.37 4.15 -6.27
C SER A 149 -27.75 3.47 -6.14
N SER A 150 -28.11 2.96 -4.95
CA SER A 150 -29.37 2.27 -4.72
C SER A 150 -30.56 3.21 -4.50
N THR A 151 -30.30 4.48 -4.15
CA THR A 151 -31.38 5.46 -3.91
C THR A 151 -31.74 6.30 -5.14
N ARG A 152 -31.08 6.09 -6.23
CA ARG A 152 -31.36 6.81 -7.49
C ARG A 152 -32.43 6.09 -8.32
#